data_2e08452377e3d86422adcf08f3852970
#
_entry.id   2e08452377e3d86422adcf08f3852970
#
_cell.length_a   1.000
_cell.length_b   1.000
_cell.length_c   1.000
_cell.angle_alpha   90.00
_cell.angle_beta   90.00
_cell.angle_gamma   90.00
#
_symmetry.space_group_name_H-M   'P 1'
#
loop_
_entity.id
_entity.type
_entity.pdbx_description
1 polymer ?
#
loop_
_entity_poly.entity_id
_entity_poly.type
_entity_poly.pdbx_seq_one_letter_code
_entity_poly.pdbx_strand_id
1 'polypeptide(L)'
;MAFLNEYDKLNIIGKGGFATIWKVRHIKLGYVRAIKVSNEMVEDENDPAYQSFLNECKVLLKIGNGSHPNIVHIYQPRLIENRAIVEMDYVDGETLNEYIARKHFVPIDEVFRFADEIVRALAYCHYDIYKFLMDPNVDNIKSDPNDGRKYIIDKATEQELVAKYAVTHNDLHSNNVMRRNYDGSFVLLDFGLAIQNGKAVKSSSRRGGALEYMSPEKFDDSSVISTQSDVYSLGILLYEILAGRVPFLLDDKAYESNPTVAGFEMMKFHKETPPPPIEPLRREAFEKANPRQTYIKDYPEWLENVIMRCLAKNPAERYANAKEVFDDIQKHKSEKPSTRDDNSLLNDLERLKNDNQRLAAENEELYKRIENTSDTNMSLNDQI
;
A
#
# COMPACT_ATOMS: atom_id res chain seq x y z
N MET A 1 -20.82 18.06 21.82
CA MET A 1 -19.35 17.99 21.85
C MET A 1 -18.79 19.39 21.64
N ALA A 2 -18.24 20.00 22.68
CA ALA A 2 -17.77 21.41 22.65
C ALA A 2 -16.68 21.64 21.56
N PHE A 3 -15.79 20.72 21.35
CA PHE A 3 -14.75 20.80 20.29
C PHE A 3 -15.36 20.82 18.88
N LEU A 4 -16.43 20.06 18.65
CA LEU A 4 -17.10 20.04 17.35
C LEU A 4 -17.92 21.31 17.08
N ASN A 5 -18.06 22.23 18.07
CA ASN A 5 -18.64 23.54 17.83
C ASN A 5 -17.73 24.45 16.99
N GLU A 6 -16.44 24.12 16.84
CA GLU A 6 -15.53 24.81 15.92
C GLU A 6 -15.58 24.25 14.48
N TYR A 7 -16.30 23.15 14.28
CA TYR A 7 -16.36 22.43 13.00
C TYR A 7 -17.78 22.12 12.57
N ASP A 8 -18.06 22.35 11.30
CA ASP A 8 -19.23 21.80 10.62
C ASP A 8 -18.95 20.35 10.26
N LYS A 9 -19.81 19.43 10.72
CA LYS A 9 -19.77 18.01 10.31
C LYS A 9 -20.30 17.90 8.88
N LEU A 10 -19.46 17.45 7.95
CA LEU A 10 -19.86 17.26 6.56
C LEU A 10 -20.45 15.87 6.37
N ASN A 11 -19.66 14.83 6.56
CA ASN A 11 -20.08 13.43 6.40
C ASN A 11 -19.17 12.47 7.18
N ILE A 12 -19.67 11.27 7.41
CA ILE A 12 -18.85 10.13 7.89
C ILE A 12 -18.07 9.59 6.70
N ILE A 13 -16.76 9.43 6.86
CA ILE A 13 -15.85 8.89 5.86
C ILE A 13 -15.25 7.52 6.25
N GLY A 14 -15.44 7.12 7.52
CA GLY A 14 -15.05 5.81 8.01
C GLY A 14 -15.84 5.43 9.27
N LYS A 15 -16.23 4.16 9.37
CA LYS A 15 -16.92 3.63 10.55
C LYS A 15 -16.33 2.26 10.87
N GLY A 16 -15.55 2.19 11.95
CA GLY A 16 -14.99 0.95 12.48
C GLY A 16 -15.60 0.56 13.80
N GLY A 17 -15.20 -0.59 14.34
CA GLY A 17 -15.67 -1.08 15.64
C GLY A 17 -15.31 -0.13 16.80
N PHE A 18 -14.13 0.49 16.75
CA PHE A 18 -13.57 1.31 17.83
C PHE A 18 -13.80 2.80 17.67
N ALA A 19 -13.89 3.29 16.44
CA ALA A 19 -14.03 4.73 16.18
C ALA A 19 -14.81 5.02 14.89
N THR A 20 -15.34 6.23 14.83
CA THR A 20 -15.98 6.81 13.64
C THR A 20 -15.14 7.99 13.16
N ILE A 21 -14.89 8.05 11.84
CA ILE A 21 -14.12 9.13 11.22
C ILE A 21 -15.06 10.06 10.48
N TRP A 22 -14.98 11.33 10.83
CA TRP A 22 -15.78 12.40 10.26
C TRP A 22 -14.94 13.29 9.37
N LYS A 23 -15.43 13.62 8.19
CA LYS A 23 -14.97 14.78 7.42
C LYS A 23 -15.61 16.03 8.01
N VAL A 24 -14.81 17.02 8.36
CA VAL A 24 -15.28 18.25 9.01
C VAL A 24 -14.66 19.47 8.33
N ARG A 25 -15.33 20.62 8.46
CA ARG A 25 -14.80 21.92 8.01
C ARG A 25 -14.75 22.88 9.19
N HIS A 26 -13.60 23.49 9.41
CA HIS A 26 -13.47 24.52 10.46
C HIS A 26 -14.30 25.76 10.10
N ILE A 27 -15.25 26.14 10.97
CA ILE A 27 -16.26 27.16 10.70
C ILE A 27 -15.63 28.52 10.36
N LYS A 28 -14.61 28.94 11.11
CA LYS A 28 -14.00 30.28 10.94
C LYS A 28 -12.89 30.29 9.88
N LEU A 29 -12.14 29.22 9.73
CA LEU A 29 -10.94 29.18 8.89
C LEU A 29 -11.15 28.44 7.56
N GLY A 30 -12.25 27.68 7.42
CA GLY A 30 -12.68 27.07 6.18
C GLY A 30 -11.89 25.80 5.76
N TYR A 31 -10.80 25.46 6.42
CA TYR A 31 -10.04 24.25 6.08
C TYR A 31 -10.80 22.97 6.46
N VAL A 32 -10.51 21.89 5.73
CA VAL A 32 -11.12 20.59 5.92
C VAL A 32 -10.14 19.66 6.65
N ARG A 33 -10.67 18.86 7.59
CA ARG A 33 -9.94 17.85 8.37
C ARG A 33 -10.74 16.56 8.43
N ALA A 34 -10.04 15.48 8.79
CA ALA A 34 -10.64 14.24 9.25
C ALA A 34 -10.54 14.20 10.79
N ILE A 35 -11.61 13.81 11.46
CA ILE A 35 -11.62 13.66 12.92
C ILE A 35 -12.06 12.25 13.26
N LYS A 36 -11.17 11.49 13.89
CA LYS A 36 -11.43 10.14 14.43
C LYS A 36 -11.94 10.30 15.86
N VAL A 37 -13.11 9.76 16.15
CA VAL A 37 -13.80 9.85 17.45
C VAL A 37 -14.09 8.46 17.95
N SER A 38 -13.72 8.14 19.20
CA SER A 38 -14.03 6.84 19.80
C SER A 38 -15.54 6.59 19.84
N ASN A 39 -15.97 5.36 19.52
CA ASN A 39 -17.38 4.96 19.58
C ASN A 39 -17.86 4.83 21.02
N GLU A 40 -16.97 4.38 21.91
CA GLU A 40 -17.26 4.22 23.34
C GLU A 40 -16.87 5.47 24.12
N MET A 41 -17.57 5.70 25.22
CA MET A 41 -17.19 6.69 26.19
C MET A 41 -16.03 6.13 27.03
N VAL A 42 -15.12 7.01 27.35
CA VAL A 42 -13.91 6.74 28.13
C VAL A 42 -14.15 7.32 29.52
N GLU A 43 -13.92 6.55 30.57
CA GLU A 43 -14.20 7.03 31.93
C GLU A 43 -13.23 8.16 32.34
N ASP A 44 -11.95 7.94 32.12
CA ASP A 44 -10.89 8.91 32.40
C ASP A 44 -9.65 8.66 31.51
N GLU A 45 -8.57 9.38 31.76
CA GLU A 45 -7.30 9.24 31.02
C GLU A 45 -6.60 7.90 31.27
N ASN A 46 -6.97 7.12 32.27
CA ASN A 46 -6.41 5.80 32.56
C ASN A 46 -7.19 4.66 31.89
N ASP A 47 -8.33 4.97 31.28
CA ASP A 47 -9.15 4.00 30.55
C ASP A 47 -8.30 3.27 29.48
N PRO A 48 -8.35 1.93 29.42
CA PRO A 48 -7.58 1.16 28.46
C PRO A 48 -7.83 1.53 26.99
N ALA A 49 -9.06 1.90 26.63
CA ALA A 49 -9.41 2.35 25.28
C ALA A 49 -8.76 3.70 24.96
N TYR A 50 -8.77 4.63 25.92
CA TYR A 50 -8.07 5.92 25.78
C TYR A 50 -6.56 5.74 25.70
N GLN A 51 -5.98 4.89 26.55
CA GLN A 51 -4.55 4.60 26.50
C GLN A 51 -4.12 3.92 25.18
N SER A 52 -4.95 3.05 24.63
CA SER A 52 -4.73 2.47 23.30
C SER A 52 -4.72 3.56 22.21
N PHE A 53 -5.70 4.43 22.23
CA PHE A 53 -5.83 5.57 21.33
C PHE A 53 -4.66 6.57 21.47
N LEU A 54 -4.24 6.87 22.70
CA LEU A 54 -3.06 7.68 22.95
C LEU A 54 -1.77 7.04 22.44
N ASN A 55 -1.65 5.72 22.54
CA ASN A 55 -0.47 5.02 22.01
C ASN A 55 -0.39 5.11 20.49
N GLU A 56 -1.50 4.95 19.79
CA GLU A 56 -1.58 5.23 18.34
C GLU A 56 -1.07 6.64 18.03
N CYS A 57 -1.60 7.63 18.73
CA CYS A 57 -1.20 9.02 18.54
C CYS A 57 0.28 9.26 18.88
N LYS A 58 0.78 8.66 19.97
CA LYS A 58 2.21 8.76 20.32
C LYS A 58 3.13 8.16 19.28
N VAL A 59 2.73 7.06 18.66
CA VAL A 59 3.49 6.45 17.56
C VAL A 59 3.51 7.39 16.36
N LEU A 60 2.35 7.90 15.93
CA LEU A 60 2.27 8.83 14.81
C LEU A 60 3.01 10.16 15.07
N LEU A 61 2.92 10.70 16.29
CA LEU A 61 3.69 11.88 16.67
C LEU A 61 5.20 11.62 16.66
N LYS A 62 5.64 10.41 17.03
CA LYS A 62 7.05 10.00 16.95
C LYS A 62 7.51 9.83 15.50
N ILE A 63 6.67 9.31 14.62
CA ILE A 63 6.95 9.17 13.18
C ILE A 63 7.20 10.55 12.54
N GLY A 64 6.98 11.60 13.28
CA GLY A 64 7.58 12.86 12.93
C GLY A 64 6.63 13.91 12.42
N ASN A 65 5.57 14.16 13.15
CA ASN A 65 4.92 15.47 13.04
C ASN A 65 4.77 15.99 11.59
N GLY A 66 4.39 15.11 10.65
CA GLY A 66 4.21 15.48 9.26
C GLY A 66 5.48 15.53 8.41
N SER A 67 6.59 14.94 8.85
CA SER A 67 7.86 14.99 8.10
C SER A 67 7.92 14.04 6.91
N HIS A 68 7.00 13.08 6.75
CA HIS A 68 6.96 12.23 5.57
C HIS A 68 5.71 12.50 4.70
N PRO A 69 5.87 12.88 3.41
CA PRO A 69 4.75 13.30 2.56
C PRO A 69 3.70 12.20 2.30
N ASN A 70 4.12 10.94 2.42
CA ASN A 70 3.28 9.77 2.16
C ASN A 70 2.79 9.09 3.45
N ILE A 71 2.83 9.77 4.59
CA ILE A 71 2.23 9.34 5.86
C ILE A 71 1.22 10.42 6.28
N VAL A 72 0.03 10.01 6.69
CA VAL A 72 -0.98 10.96 7.15
C VAL A 72 -0.48 11.74 8.37
N HIS A 73 -0.62 13.05 8.33
CA HIS A 73 -0.30 13.89 9.48
C HIS A 73 -1.44 13.89 10.48
N ILE A 74 -1.10 13.70 11.77
CA ILE A 74 -2.05 13.85 12.87
C ILE A 74 -1.69 15.05 13.73
N TYR A 75 -2.72 15.60 14.34
CA TYR A 75 -2.62 16.67 15.30
C TYR A 75 -2.76 16.13 16.73
N GLN A 76 -2.76 17.01 17.71
CA GLN A 76 -2.80 16.62 19.10
C GLN A 76 -4.06 15.82 19.44
N PRO A 77 -3.95 14.63 20.07
CA PRO A 77 -5.09 13.91 20.61
C PRO A 77 -5.71 14.65 21.78
N ARG A 78 -7.01 14.56 21.92
CA ARG A 78 -7.78 15.23 22.99
C ARG A 78 -8.82 14.28 23.58
N LEU A 79 -9.09 14.46 24.87
CA LEU A 79 -10.26 13.86 25.54
C LEU A 79 -11.30 14.95 25.71
N ILE A 80 -12.47 14.80 25.06
CA ILE A 80 -13.54 15.78 25.07
C ILE A 80 -14.87 15.07 25.28
N GLU A 81 -15.60 15.48 26.33
CA GLU A 81 -16.89 14.87 26.72
C GLU A 81 -16.81 13.34 26.80
N ASN A 82 -15.79 12.85 27.47
CA ASN A 82 -15.52 11.40 27.65
C ASN A 82 -15.36 10.63 26.32
N ARG A 83 -14.87 11.29 25.26
CA ARG A 83 -14.50 10.63 24.00
C ARG A 83 -13.08 10.99 23.60
N ALA A 84 -12.34 9.97 23.19
CA ALA A 84 -11.03 10.15 22.60
C ALA A 84 -11.19 10.68 21.18
N ILE A 85 -10.49 11.77 20.87
CA ILE A 85 -10.58 12.48 19.58
C ILE A 85 -9.17 12.72 19.06
N VAL A 86 -8.95 12.42 17.77
CA VAL A 86 -7.76 12.84 17.04
C VAL A 86 -8.15 13.54 15.75
N GLU A 87 -7.57 14.71 15.55
CA GLU A 87 -7.64 15.46 14.31
C GLU A 87 -6.48 15.01 13.41
N MET A 88 -6.75 14.83 12.12
CA MET A 88 -5.77 14.45 11.11
C MET A 88 -6.04 15.16 9.79
N ASP A 89 -5.05 15.19 8.91
CA ASP A 89 -5.26 15.70 7.57
C ASP A 89 -6.35 14.91 6.86
N TYR A 90 -7.24 15.63 6.18
CA TYR A 90 -8.19 15.01 5.27
C TYR A 90 -7.50 14.74 3.95
N VAL A 91 -7.41 13.47 3.59
CA VAL A 91 -6.90 13.05 2.28
C VAL A 91 -8.07 13.04 1.30
N ASP A 92 -8.09 14.01 0.36
CA ASP A 92 -9.06 14.01 -0.72
C ASP A 92 -8.66 13.00 -1.79
N GLY A 93 -9.35 11.85 -1.82
CA GLY A 93 -8.97 10.72 -2.66
C GLY A 93 -9.85 9.50 -2.43
N GLU A 94 -9.40 8.40 -2.95
CA GLU A 94 -9.99 7.07 -2.80
C GLU A 94 -9.01 6.11 -2.13
N THR A 95 -9.48 5.08 -1.46
CA THR A 95 -8.63 4.02 -0.93
C THR A 95 -7.99 3.22 -2.08
N LEU A 96 -6.85 2.58 -1.83
CA LEU A 96 -6.22 1.69 -2.82
C LEU A 96 -7.17 0.57 -3.25
N ASN A 97 -7.97 0.03 -2.32
CA ASN A 97 -9.00 -0.96 -2.60
C ASN A 97 -10.03 -0.43 -3.61
N GLU A 98 -10.60 0.76 -3.35
CA GLU A 98 -11.56 1.40 -4.26
C GLU A 98 -10.93 1.71 -5.63
N TYR A 99 -9.67 2.17 -5.64
CA TYR A 99 -8.93 2.46 -6.84
C TYR A 99 -8.72 1.22 -7.71
N ILE A 100 -8.26 0.10 -7.12
CA ILE A 100 -8.07 -1.18 -7.82
C ILE A 100 -9.42 -1.74 -8.30
N ALA A 101 -10.44 -1.73 -7.44
CA ALA A 101 -11.78 -2.22 -7.80
C ALA A 101 -12.39 -1.45 -8.99
N ARG A 102 -12.18 -0.13 -9.05
CA ARG A 102 -12.68 0.74 -10.12
C ARG A 102 -11.87 0.59 -11.41
N LYS A 103 -10.55 0.46 -11.31
CA LYS A 103 -9.64 0.38 -12.47
C LYS A 103 -9.54 -1.01 -13.05
N HIS A 104 -9.66 -2.04 -12.22
CA HIS A 104 -9.35 -3.45 -12.49
C HIS A 104 -7.87 -3.69 -12.85
N PHE A 105 -7.33 -2.85 -13.70
CA PHE A 105 -5.93 -2.88 -14.14
C PHE A 105 -5.24 -1.56 -13.80
N VAL A 106 -4.13 -1.63 -13.08
CA VAL A 106 -3.30 -0.47 -12.73
C VAL A 106 -2.09 -0.41 -13.65
N PRO A 107 -1.86 0.70 -14.40
CA PRO A 107 -0.68 0.86 -15.24
C PRO A 107 0.62 0.70 -14.47
N ILE A 108 1.65 0.14 -15.10
CA ILE A 108 2.92 -0.17 -14.41
C ILE A 108 3.61 1.06 -13.81
N ASP A 109 3.48 2.22 -14.44
CA ASP A 109 4.04 3.48 -13.90
C ASP A 109 3.40 3.87 -12.57
N GLU A 110 2.11 3.60 -12.40
CA GLU A 110 1.42 3.83 -11.11
C GLU A 110 1.80 2.78 -10.07
N VAL A 111 2.05 1.53 -10.48
CA VAL A 111 2.61 0.50 -9.59
C VAL A 111 3.99 0.91 -9.09
N PHE A 112 4.85 1.43 -9.97
CA PHE A 112 6.16 1.96 -9.57
C PHE A 112 6.06 3.20 -8.68
N ARG A 113 5.10 4.08 -8.93
CA ARG A 113 4.84 5.23 -8.04
C ARG A 113 4.41 4.74 -6.65
N PHE A 114 3.47 3.81 -6.58
CA PHE A 114 3.06 3.19 -5.32
C PHE A 114 4.26 2.60 -4.57
N ALA A 115 5.10 1.82 -5.27
CA ALA A 115 6.29 1.23 -4.67
C ALA A 115 7.27 2.31 -4.15
N ASP A 116 7.53 3.36 -4.94
CA ASP A 116 8.42 4.45 -4.50
C ASP A 116 7.88 5.19 -3.27
N GLU A 117 6.58 5.41 -3.18
CA GLU A 117 5.97 6.23 -2.15
C GLU A 117 5.66 5.44 -0.87
N ILE A 118 5.00 4.29 -0.98
CA ILE A 118 4.55 3.51 0.19
C ILE A 118 5.68 2.66 0.76
N VAL A 119 6.53 2.05 -0.08
CA VAL A 119 7.70 1.31 0.43
C VAL A 119 8.66 2.28 1.13
N ARG A 120 8.85 3.49 0.60
CA ARG A 120 9.68 4.53 1.24
C ARG A 120 9.07 5.00 2.57
N ALA A 121 7.75 5.22 2.63
CA ALA A 121 7.06 5.59 3.86
C ALA A 121 7.26 4.53 4.95
N LEU A 122 7.13 3.26 4.57
CA LEU A 122 7.35 2.16 5.49
C LEU A 122 8.84 1.99 5.85
N ALA A 123 9.76 2.20 4.91
CA ALA A 123 11.20 2.21 5.16
C ALA A 123 11.59 3.29 6.18
N TYR A 124 10.97 4.46 6.10
CA TYR A 124 11.14 5.51 7.10
C TYR A 124 10.74 5.03 8.49
N CYS A 125 9.59 4.37 8.64
CA CYS A 125 9.13 3.82 9.92
C CYS A 125 10.03 2.69 10.45
N HIS A 126 10.51 1.81 9.58
CA HIS A 126 11.30 0.64 9.95
C HIS A 126 12.78 0.94 10.21
N TYR A 127 13.32 1.95 9.54
CA TYR A 127 14.76 2.19 9.53
C TYR A 127 15.13 3.62 9.87
N ASP A 128 14.65 4.62 9.11
CA ASP A 128 15.17 5.99 9.20
C ASP A 128 14.70 6.75 10.46
N ILE A 129 13.65 6.27 11.11
CA ILE A 129 13.00 6.97 12.23
C ILE A 129 13.95 7.20 13.42
N TYR A 130 14.96 6.34 13.64
CA TYR A 130 15.92 6.53 14.73
C TYR A 130 16.64 7.87 14.62
N LYS A 131 16.89 8.39 13.42
CA LYS A 131 17.57 9.67 13.17
C LYS A 131 16.84 10.87 13.81
N PHE A 132 15.53 10.72 14.04
CA PHE A 132 14.66 11.73 14.64
C PHE A 132 14.33 11.46 16.11
N LEU A 133 14.51 10.22 16.56
CA LEU A 133 14.12 9.79 17.90
C LEU A 133 15.30 9.55 18.84
N MET A 134 16.52 9.40 18.31
CA MET A 134 17.70 9.18 19.12
C MET A 134 17.98 10.38 20.01
N ASP A 135 18.31 10.13 21.25
CA ASP A 135 18.88 11.11 22.18
C ASP A 135 20.36 10.78 22.38
N PRO A 136 21.29 11.63 21.90
CA PRO A 136 22.73 11.37 22.00
C PRO A 136 23.21 11.08 23.42
N ASN A 137 22.58 11.67 24.43
CA ASN A 137 22.96 11.48 25.83
C ASN A 137 22.45 10.12 26.37
N VAL A 138 21.27 9.68 25.91
CA VAL A 138 20.66 8.40 26.34
C VAL A 138 21.22 7.23 25.55
N ASP A 139 21.52 7.44 24.26
CA ASP A 139 21.99 6.43 23.34
C ASP A 139 23.52 6.33 23.28
N ASN A 140 24.24 7.10 24.11
CA ASN A 140 25.70 7.14 24.19
C ASN A 140 26.40 7.44 22.84
N ILE A 141 25.80 8.33 22.02
CA ILE A 141 26.30 8.64 20.69
C ILE A 141 27.35 9.73 20.79
N LYS A 142 28.51 9.50 20.19
CA LYS A 142 29.63 10.46 20.17
C LYS A 142 29.39 11.53 19.11
N SER A 143 29.63 12.80 19.51
CA SER A 143 29.67 13.88 18.56
C SER A 143 30.94 13.79 17.68
N ASP A 144 30.85 14.26 16.42
CA ASP A 144 31.99 14.38 15.55
C ASP A 144 32.94 15.47 16.15
N PRO A 145 34.20 15.15 16.46
CA PRO A 145 35.12 16.13 17.01
C PRO A 145 35.42 17.28 16.06
N ASN A 146 35.19 17.13 14.75
CA ASN A 146 35.44 18.16 13.74
C ASN A 146 34.16 18.97 13.43
N ASP A 147 32.97 18.44 13.72
CA ASP A 147 31.69 19.13 13.54
C ASP A 147 30.73 18.71 14.66
N GLY A 148 30.70 19.47 15.73
CA GLY A 148 29.90 19.22 16.91
C GLY A 148 28.38 19.16 16.66
N ARG A 149 27.92 19.41 15.43
CA ARG A 149 26.52 19.23 14.99
C ARG A 149 26.23 17.84 14.38
N LYS A 150 27.29 17.05 14.14
CA LYS A 150 27.20 15.70 13.58
C LYS A 150 27.54 14.67 14.64
N TYR A 151 26.97 13.48 14.45
CA TYR A 151 27.23 12.33 15.29
C TYR A 151 27.98 11.27 14.49
N ILE A 152 28.89 10.57 15.15
CA ILE A 152 29.59 9.41 14.59
C ILE A 152 28.80 8.18 15.02
N ILE A 153 28.10 7.56 14.07
CA ILE A 153 27.32 6.36 14.27
C ILE A 153 27.96 5.27 13.42
N ASP A 154 28.61 4.30 14.07
CA ASP A 154 29.09 3.11 13.38
C ASP A 154 27.95 2.16 13.06
N LYS A 155 28.21 1.17 12.20
CA LYS A 155 27.20 0.24 11.72
C LYS A 155 26.55 -0.59 12.84
N ALA A 156 27.28 -0.93 13.90
CA ALA A 156 26.73 -1.71 15.01
C ALA A 156 25.77 -0.84 15.84
N THR A 157 26.20 0.36 16.19
CA THR A 157 25.35 1.36 16.87
C THR A 157 24.11 1.70 16.04
N GLU A 158 24.24 1.86 14.72
CA GLU A 158 23.09 2.08 13.84
C GLU A 158 22.08 0.93 13.92
N GLN A 159 22.54 -0.31 13.88
CA GLN A 159 21.66 -1.50 14.01
C GLN A 159 20.93 -1.54 15.34
N GLU A 160 21.61 -1.21 16.44
CA GLU A 160 20.99 -1.12 17.78
C GLU A 160 19.92 -0.02 17.82
N LEU A 161 20.20 1.15 17.27
CA LEU A 161 19.25 2.26 17.20
C LEU A 161 18.03 1.91 16.34
N VAL A 162 18.25 1.32 15.18
CA VAL A 162 17.17 0.82 14.31
C VAL A 162 16.31 -0.19 15.07
N ALA A 163 16.93 -1.18 15.72
CA ALA A 163 16.20 -2.18 16.49
C ALA A 163 15.39 -1.56 17.64
N LYS A 164 15.92 -0.52 18.30
CA LYS A 164 15.27 0.18 19.42
C LYS A 164 14.10 1.04 18.99
N TYR A 165 14.24 1.75 17.88
CA TYR A 165 13.30 2.79 17.46
C TYR A 165 12.36 2.41 16.33
N ALA A 166 12.62 1.32 15.60
CA ALA A 166 11.75 0.86 14.52
C ALA A 166 10.29 0.75 14.94
N VAL A 167 9.42 1.22 14.08
CA VAL A 167 7.97 1.14 14.24
C VAL A 167 7.39 0.22 13.18
N THR A 168 6.74 -0.85 13.62
CA THR A 168 5.97 -1.77 12.79
C THR A 168 4.54 -1.25 12.67
N HIS A 169 4.02 -1.11 11.48
CA HIS A 169 2.65 -0.62 11.23
C HIS A 169 1.59 -1.61 11.70
N ASN A 170 1.82 -2.88 11.42
CA ASN A 170 1.05 -4.03 11.90
C ASN A 170 -0.40 -4.15 11.36
N ASP A 171 -0.86 -3.21 10.54
CA ASP A 171 -2.19 -3.21 9.92
C ASP A 171 -2.15 -2.68 8.48
N LEU A 172 -1.20 -3.19 7.69
CA LEU A 172 -1.06 -2.83 6.27
C LEU A 172 -2.09 -3.57 5.43
N HIS A 173 -3.00 -2.82 4.80
CA HIS A 173 -3.97 -3.32 3.82
C HIS A 173 -4.46 -2.19 2.92
N SER A 174 -5.14 -2.51 1.81
CA SER A 174 -5.49 -1.53 0.77
C SER A 174 -6.48 -0.44 1.22
N ASN A 175 -7.24 -0.64 2.30
CA ASN A 175 -8.07 0.41 2.87
C ASN A 175 -7.28 1.40 3.76
N ASN A 176 -6.05 1.04 4.19
CA ASN A 176 -5.14 1.91 4.95
C ASN A 176 -4.14 2.66 4.06
N VAL A 177 -4.33 2.61 2.75
CA VAL A 177 -3.61 3.43 1.77
C VAL A 177 -4.61 4.23 0.95
N MET A 178 -4.43 5.54 0.84
CA MET A 178 -5.25 6.39 -0.02
C MET A 178 -4.44 6.94 -1.19
N ARG A 179 -5.08 7.06 -2.35
CA ARG A 179 -4.58 7.75 -3.52
C ARG A 179 -5.24 9.12 -3.62
N ARG A 180 -4.44 10.19 -3.57
CA ARG A 180 -4.93 11.58 -3.66
C ARG A 180 -5.48 11.89 -5.05
N ASN A 181 -6.55 12.65 -5.12
CA ASN A 181 -7.18 13.04 -6.39
C ASN A 181 -6.36 14.06 -7.17
N TYR A 182 -5.66 14.99 -6.49
CA TYR A 182 -5.05 16.14 -7.15
C TYR A 182 -3.70 15.82 -7.84
N ASP A 183 -2.93 14.87 -7.33
CA ASP A 183 -1.60 14.52 -7.86
C ASP A 183 -1.38 13.02 -8.07
N GLY A 184 -2.33 12.18 -7.63
CA GLY A 184 -2.25 10.74 -7.72
C GLY A 184 -1.27 10.09 -6.74
N SER A 185 -0.71 10.84 -5.79
CA SER A 185 0.22 10.31 -4.78
C SER A 185 -0.50 9.42 -3.77
N PHE A 186 0.22 8.44 -3.23
CA PHE A 186 -0.29 7.52 -2.22
C PHE A 186 0.09 7.96 -0.81
N VAL A 187 -0.81 7.75 0.15
CA VAL A 187 -0.63 8.12 1.56
C VAL A 187 -0.99 6.94 2.43
N LEU A 188 -0.09 6.58 3.33
CA LEU A 188 -0.30 5.57 4.37
C LEU A 188 -1.08 6.17 5.52
N LEU A 189 -2.16 5.48 5.93
CA LEU A 189 -3.05 5.86 7.01
C LEU A 189 -2.90 4.92 8.20
N ASP A 190 -3.59 5.23 9.27
CA ASP A 190 -3.96 4.41 10.43
C ASP A 190 -2.86 3.53 11.04
N PHE A 191 -2.18 4.08 12.03
CA PHE A 191 -1.19 3.38 12.86
C PHE A 191 -1.79 2.83 14.17
N GLY A 192 -3.11 2.55 14.17
CA GLY A 192 -3.85 2.13 15.37
C GLY A 192 -3.37 0.82 15.99
N LEU A 193 -2.73 -0.03 15.19
CA LEU A 193 -2.11 -1.27 15.65
C LEU A 193 -0.58 -1.22 15.65
N ALA A 194 0.02 -0.04 15.42
CA ALA A 194 1.46 0.09 15.31
C ALA A 194 2.20 -0.20 16.62
N ILE A 195 3.35 -0.85 16.49
CA ILE A 195 4.14 -1.35 17.62
C ILE A 195 5.57 -0.84 17.48
N GLN A 196 6.11 -0.27 18.54
CA GLN A 196 7.54 -0.05 18.63
C GLN A 196 8.24 -1.36 18.99
N ASN A 197 9.31 -1.70 18.27
CA ASN A 197 10.07 -2.92 18.51
C ASN A 197 10.45 -3.11 20.00
N GLY A 198 10.45 -4.37 20.44
CA GLY A 198 10.76 -4.74 21.83
C GLY A 198 9.58 -4.67 22.80
N LYS A 199 8.39 -4.25 22.39
CA LYS A 199 7.18 -4.32 23.20
C LYS A 199 6.41 -5.59 22.92
N ALA A 200 6.03 -6.32 23.98
CA ALA A 200 5.16 -7.48 23.87
C ALA A 200 3.77 -7.05 23.36
N VAL A 201 3.28 -7.72 22.31
CA VAL A 201 1.97 -7.47 21.74
C VAL A 201 0.92 -8.25 22.49
N LYS A 202 -0.18 -7.61 22.92
CA LYS A 202 -1.32 -8.31 23.49
C LYS A 202 -1.98 -9.18 22.40
N SER A 203 -2.50 -10.35 22.80
CA SER A 203 -3.18 -11.30 21.89
C SER A 203 -4.28 -10.65 21.03
N SER A 204 -5.02 -9.67 21.58
CA SER A 204 -6.06 -8.92 20.86
C SER A 204 -5.50 -8.06 19.71
N SER A 205 -4.30 -7.51 19.87
CA SER A 205 -3.64 -6.71 18.83
C SER A 205 -2.98 -7.55 17.72
N ARG A 206 -2.78 -8.86 17.99
CA ARG A 206 -2.21 -9.78 17.00
C ARG A 206 -3.20 -10.15 15.90
N ARG A 207 -4.50 -10.19 16.23
CA ARG A 207 -5.59 -10.57 15.32
C ARG A 207 -6.33 -9.36 14.73
N GLY A 208 -5.78 -8.16 14.88
CA GLY A 208 -6.29 -6.98 14.18
C GLY A 208 -5.82 -6.96 12.73
N GLY A 209 -6.62 -6.34 11.88
CA GLY A 209 -6.34 -6.18 10.46
C GLY A 209 -7.13 -7.12 9.55
N ALA A 210 -7.04 -6.86 8.25
CA ALA A 210 -7.68 -7.68 7.23
C ALA A 210 -6.93 -9.02 7.09
N LEU A 211 -7.65 -10.13 7.18
CA LEU A 211 -7.07 -11.48 7.18
C LEU A 211 -6.28 -11.76 5.91
N GLU A 212 -6.69 -11.18 4.79
CA GLU A 212 -6.07 -11.33 3.47
C GLU A 212 -4.63 -10.77 3.38
N TYR A 213 -4.26 -9.89 4.33
CA TYR A 213 -2.95 -9.24 4.39
C TYR A 213 -2.08 -9.72 5.54
N MET A 214 -2.64 -10.58 6.37
CA MET A 214 -1.99 -11.01 7.61
C MET A 214 -0.79 -11.92 7.34
N SER A 215 0.34 -11.63 7.96
CA SER A 215 1.53 -12.48 7.85
C SER A 215 1.33 -13.83 8.56
N PRO A 216 1.96 -14.91 8.07
CA PRO A 216 1.81 -16.28 8.62
C PRO A 216 2.01 -16.38 10.13
N GLU A 217 3.01 -15.68 10.66
CA GLU A 217 3.37 -15.68 12.07
C GLU A 217 2.33 -15.00 12.97
N LYS A 218 1.51 -14.09 12.44
CA LYS A 218 0.44 -13.43 13.23
C LYS A 218 -0.69 -14.38 13.61
N PHE A 219 -0.80 -15.51 12.96
CA PHE A 219 -1.77 -16.56 13.34
C PHE A 219 -1.31 -17.39 14.53
N ASP A 220 -0.06 -17.25 14.97
CA ASP A 220 0.50 -17.99 16.12
C ASP A 220 0.63 -17.08 17.34
N ASP A 221 0.01 -17.48 18.47
CA ASP A 221 0.00 -16.67 19.70
C ASP A 221 1.40 -16.46 20.34
N SER A 222 2.35 -17.35 20.03
CA SER A 222 3.73 -17.31 20.56
C SER A 222 4.70 -16.53 19.67
N SER A 223 4.30 -16.14 18.49
CA SER A 223 5.20 -15.50 17.50
C SER A 223 5.45 -14.02 17.81
N VAL A 224 6.65 -13.58 17.48
CA VAL A 224 7.05 -12.18 17.61
C VAL A 224 6.66 -11.44 16.32
N ILE A 225 5.89 -10.37 16.47
CA ILE A 225 5.60 -9.45 15.37
C ILE A 225 6.77 -8.49 15.20
N SER A 226 7.23 -8.33 13.98
CA SER A 226 8.39 -7.52 13.63
C SER A 226 8.18 -6.76 12.33
N THR A 227 9.17 -5.99 11.90
CA THR A 227 9.20 -5.33 10.58
C THR A 227 9.04 -6.31 9.42
N GLN A 228 9.44 -7.58 9.59
CA GLN A 228 9.25 -8.64 8.60
C GLN A 228 7.77 -9.05 8.43
N SER A 229 6.94 -8.84 9.46
CA SER A 229 5.48 -9.02 9.34
C SER A 229 4.87 -7.96 8.43
N ASP A 230 5.30 -6.69 8.55
CA ASP A 230 4.90 -5.64 7.63
C ASP A 230 5.42 -5.85 6.21
N VAL A 231 6.65 -6.38 6.06
CA VAL A 231 7.20 -6.75 4.74
C VAL A 231 6.30 -7.75 4.02
N TYR A 232 5.74 -8.72 4.75
CA TYR A 232 4.77 -9.66 4.16
C TYR A 232 3.50 -8.94 3.71
N SER A 233 2.88 -8.14 4.58
CA SER A 233 1.66 -7.37 4.24
C SER A 233 1.91 -6.38 3.10
N LEU A 234 3.10 -5.75 3.05
CA LEU A 234 3.55 -4.94 1.92
C LEU A 234 3.65 -5.77 0.64
N GLY A 235 4.16 -7.00 0.73
CA GLY A 235 4.18 -7.95 -0.39
C GLY A 235 2.79 -8.24 -0.94
N ILE A 236 1.78 -8.40 -0.06
CA ILE A 236 0.37 -8.55 -0.47
C ILE A 236 -0.13 -7.29 -1.19
N LEU A 237 0.16 -6.10 -0.67
CA LEU A 237 -0.22 -4.83 -1.31
C LEU A 237 0.42 -4.65 -2.70
N LEU A 238 1.71 -4.95 -2.82
CA LEU A 238 2.43 -4.89 -4.11
C LEU A 238 1.88 -5.92 -5.10
N TYR A 239 1.56 -7.12 -4.61
CA TYR A 239 0.90 -8.14 -5.40
C TYR A 239 -0.47 -7.66 -5.88
N GLU A 240 -1.29 -7.14 -4.98
CA GLU A 240 -2.65 -6.68 -5.26
C GLU A 240 -2.69 -5.57 -6.31
N ILE A 241 -1.87 -4.54 -6.16
CA ILE A 241 -1.84 -3.42 -7.14
C ILE A 241 -1.32 -3.87 -8.50
N LEU A 242 -0.41 -4.86 -8.55
CA LEU A 242 0.13 -5.38 -9.81
C LEU A 242 -0.82 -6.40 -10.46
N ALA A 243 -1.38 -7.34 -9.68
CA ALA A 243 -2.25 -8.41 -10.17
C ALA A 243 -3.71 -7.99 -10.35
N GLY A 244 -4.15 -6.88 -9.70
CA GLY A 244 -5.55 -6.44 -9.65
C GLY A 244 -6.38 -7.07 -8.55
N ARG A 245 -5.82 -7.99 -7.76
CA ARG A 245 -6.42 -8.60 -6.58
C ARG A 245 -5.37 -9.23 -5.65
N VAL A 246 -5.76 -9.52 -4.42
CA VAL A 246 -4.93 -10.25 -3.45
C VAL A 246 -4.63 -11.68 -3.92
N PRO A 247 -3.49 -12.28 -3.49
CA PRO A 247 -3.12 -13.64 -3.89
C PRO A 247 -4.06 -14.71 -3.34
N PHE A 248 -4.61 -14.49 -2.14
CA PHE A 248 -5.49 -15.42 -1.45
C PHE A 248 -6.83 -14.73 -1.20
N LEU A 249 -7.89 -15.30 -1.77
CA LEU A 249 -9.23 -14.77 -1.67
C LEU A 249 -10.19 -15.92 -1.36
N LEU A 250 -11.05 -15.71 -0.38
CA LEU A 250 -12.21 -16.55 -0.12
C LEU A 250 -13.45 -15.86 -0.64
N ASP A 251 -14.46 -16.66 -1.01
CA ASP A 251 -15.78 -16.13 -1.38
C ASP A 251 -16.43 -15.47 -0.15
N ASP A 252 -17.06 -14.31 -0.33
CA ASP A 252 -17.79 -13.58 0.73
C ASP A 252 -18.78 -14.49 1.47
N LYS A 253 -19.42 -15.43 0.75
CA LYS A 253 -20.31 -16.43 1.33
C LYS A 253 -19.63 -17.36 2.33
N ALA A 254 -18.31 -17.62 2.20
CA ALA A 254 -17.56 -18.41 3.16
C ALA A 254 -17.44 -17.67 4.50
N TYR A 255 -17.19 -16.37 4.46
CA TYR A 255 -17.16 -15.54 5.67
C TYR A 255 -18.53 -15.38 6.33
N GLU A 256 -19.59 -15.20 5.52
CA GLU A 256 -20.97 -15.07 6.03
C GLU A 256 -21.48 -16.35 6.68
N SER A 257 -21.16 -17.52 6.08
CA SER A 257 -21.65 -18.81 6.56
C SER A 257 -20.92 -19.30 7.80
N ASN A 258 -19.59 -19.14 7.89
CA ASN A 258 -18.81 -19.53 9.06
C ASN A 258 -17.49 -18.77 9.14
N PRO A 259 -17.46 -17.60 9.83
CA PRO A 259 -16.25 -16.77 9.96
C PRO A 259 -15.04 -17.52 10.56
N THR A 260 -15.29 -18.49 11.43
CA THR A 260 -14.21 -19.27 12.07
C THR A 260 -13.55 -20.20 11.05
N VAL A 261 -14.33 -20.91 10.23
CA VAL A 261 -13.79 -21.79 9.17
C VAL A 261 -13.08 -20.95 8.12
N ALA A 262 -13.64 -19.83 7.67
CA ALA A 262 -13.01 -18.90 6.75
C ALA A 262 -11.67 -18.39 7.29
N GLY A 263 -11.59 -18.05 8.58
CA GLY A 263 -10.33 -17.67 9.23
C GLY A 263 -9.28 -18.80 9.23
N PHE A 264 -9.68 -20.05 9.43
CA PHE A 264 -8.77 -21.19 9.33
C PHE A 264 -8.29 -21.45 7.91
N GLU A 265 -9.15 -21.33 6.91
CA GLU A 265 -8.77 -21.48 5.51
C GLU A 265 -7.80 -20.38 5.08
N MET A 266 -8.06 -19.13 5.46
CA MET A 266 -7.15 -18.01 5.20
C MET A 266 -5.79 -18.23 5.88
N MET A 267 -5.78 -18.66 7.14
CA MET A 267 -4.56 -19.02 7.84
C MET A 267 -3.77 -20.09 7.07
N LYS A 268 -4.43 -21.13 6.55
CA LYS A 268 -3.78 -22.19 5.76
C LYS A 268 -3.18 -21.63 4.46
N PHE A 269 -3.88 -20.75 3.76
CA PHE A 269 -3.33 -20.07 2.59
C PHE A 269 -2.05 -19.31 2.92
N HIS A 270 -2.06 -18.50 3.97
CA HIS A 270 -0.89 -17.72 4.35
C HIS A 270 0.28 -18.59 4.82
N LYS A 271 0.03 -19.70 5.52
CA LYS A 271 1.09 -20.57 6.05
C LYS A 271 1.65 -21.55 5.04
N GLU A 272 0.79 -22.13 4.20
CA GLU A 272 1.13 -23.34 3.44
C GLU A 272 1.05 -23.16 1.92
N THR A 273 0.16 -22.27 1.42
CA THR A 273 -0.11 -22.17 -0.01
C THR A 273 0.83 -21.14 -0.66
N PRO A 274 1.59 -21.52 -1.71
CA PRO A 274 2.35 -20.55 -2.48
C PRO A 274 1.44 -19.50 -3.13
N PRO A 275 1.84 -18.22 -3.20
CA PRO A 275 1.10 -17.23 -3.97
C PRO A 275 1.02 -17.66 -5.44
N PRO A 276 -0.13 -17.48 -6.12
CA PRO A 276 -0.24 -17.73 -7.55
C PRO A 276 0.74 -16.83 -8.34
N PRO A 277 1.15 -17.24 -9.56
CA PRO A 277 1.89 -16.36 -10.47
C PRO A 277 1.06 -15.10 -10.78
N ILE A 278 1.72 -13.95 -10.88
CA ILE A 278 1.05 -12.66 -11.08
C ILE A 278 0.51 -12.51 -12.52
N GLU A 279 1.28 -12.95 -13.50
CA GLU A 279 0.96 -12.69 -14.92
C GLU A 279 -0.44 -13.15 -15.36
N PRO A 280 -0.94 -14.36 -15.02
CA PRO A 280 -2.29 -14.77 -15.40
C PRO A 280 -3.38 -13.85 -14.85
N LEU A 281 -3.23 -13.40 -13.60
CA LEU A 281 -4.19 -12.51 -12.94
C LEU A 281 -4.12 -11.08 -13.52
N ARG A 282 -2.91 -10.57 -13.78
CA ARG A 282 -2.72 -9.27 -14.42
C ARG A 282 -3.29 -9.25 -15.82
N ARG A 283 -3.15 -10.35 -16.58
CA ARG A 283 -3.78 -10.51 -17.89
C ARG A 283 -5.30 -10.45 -17.80
N GLU A 284 -5.90 -11.20 -16.88
CA GLU A 284 -7.35 -11.20 -16.62
C GLU A 284 -7.83 -9.79 -16.28
N ALA A 285 -7.11 -9.08 -15.39
CA ALA A 285 -7.40 -7.71 -15.00
C ALA A 285 -7.32 -6.75 -16.20
N PHE A 286 -6.30 -6.90 -17.06
CA PHE A 286 -6.14 -6.09 -18.29
C PHE A 286 -7.28 -6.31 -19.27
N GLU A 287 -7.61 -7.57 -19.57
CA GLU A 287 -8.67 -7.95 -20.51
C GLU A 287 -10.03 -7.44 -20.04
N LYS A 288 -10.29 -7.49 -18.72
CA LYS A 288 -11.49 -6.92 -18.11
C LYS A 288 -11.57 -5.40 -18.28
N ALA A 289 -10.45 -4.70 -18.08
CA ALA A 289 -10.38 -3.24 -18.23
C ALA A 289 -10.36 -2.80 -19.71
N ASN A 290 -9.82 -3.62 -20.61
CA ASN A 290 -9.55 -3.30 -22.01
C ASN A 290 -10.03 -4.43 -22.95
N PRO A 291 -11.34 -4.70 -23.07
CA PRO A 291 -11.87 -5.87 -23.76
C PRO A 291 -11.58 -5.94 -25.26
N ARG A 292 -11.02 -4.90 -25.86
CA ARG A 292 -10.67 -4.84 -27.29
C ARG A 292 -9.16 -4.81 -27.55
N GLN A 293 -8.35 -5.00 -26.52
CA GLN A 293 -6.90 -4.95 -26.62
C GLN A 293 -6.29 -6.29 -26.20
N THR A 294 -5.17 -6.65 -26.81
CA THR A 294 -4.40 -7.83 -26.44
C THR A 294 -3.41 -7.47 -25.34
N TYR A 295 -3.38 -8.26 -24.29
CA TYR A 295 -2.40 -8.10 -23.23
C TYR A 295 -0.99 -8.44 -23.72
N ILE A 296 -0.05 -7.58 -23.39
CA ILE A 296 1.39 -7.83 -23.50
C ILE A 296 1.96 -7.60 -22.11
N LYS A 297 2.84 -8.53 -21.64
CA LYS A 297 3.47 -8.39 -20.32
C LYS A 297 4.19 -7.04 -20.22
N ASP A 298 3.77 -6.20 -19.28
CA ASP A 298 4.17 -4.80 -19.14
C ASP A 298 5.02 -4.53 -17.89
N TYR A 299 5.41 -5.57 -17.17
CA TYR A 299 6.22 -5.44 -15.96
C TYR A 299 7.47 -6.36 -16.00
N PRO A 300 8.59 -5.94 -15.40
CA PRO A 300 9.82 -6.71 -15.38
C PRO A 300 9.75 -7.87 -14.38
N GLU A 301 10.43 -8.97 -14.70
CA GLU A 301 10.47 -10.17 -13.87
C GLU A 301 11.04 -9.92 -12.47
N TRP A 302 12.02 -9.01 -12.35
CA TRP A 302 12.59 -8.68 -11.05
C TRP A 302 11.56 -8.13 -10.06
N LEU A 303 10.52 -7.43 -10.55
CA LEU A 303 9.45 -6.90 -9.67
C LEU A 303 8.64 -8.06 -9.07
N GLU A 304 8.29 -9.07 -9.85
CA GLU A 304 7.63 -10.27 -9.35
C GLU A 304 8.51 -11.00 -8.33
N ASN A 305 9.81 -11.13 -8.59
CA ASN A 305 10.76 -11.75 -7.67
C ASN A 305 10.85 -11.01 -6.33
N VAL A 306 10.88 -9.67 -6.34
CA VAL A 306 10.84 -8.84 -5.12
C VAL A 306 9.54 -9.10 -4.34
N ILE A 307 8.40 -9.11 -5.01
CA ILE A 307 7.10 -9.37 -4.40
C ILE A 307 7.07 -10.78 -3.79
N MET A 308 7.47 -11.79 -4.53
CA MET A 308 7.47 -13.19 -4.05
C MET A 308 8.42 -13.38 -2.86
N ARG A 309 9.57 -12.70 -2.83
CA ARG A 309 10.46 -12.69 -1.66
C ARG A 309 9.79 -12.05 -0.43
N CYS A 310 9.07 -10.96 -0.59
CA CYS A 310 8.27 -10.40 0.51
C CYS A 310 7.24 -11.40 1.05
N LEU A 311 6.67 -12.24 0.18
CA LEU A 311 5.64 -13.24 0.48
C LEU A 311 6.19 -14.59 0.95
N ALA A 312 7.51 -14.73 1.17
CA ALA A 312 8.08 -15.94 1.74
C ALA A 312 7.42 -16.30 3.08
N LYS A 313 7.11 -17.58 3.29
CA LYS A 313 6.37 -18.05 4.47
C LYS A 313 7.20 -17.89 5.75
N ASN A 314 8.48 -18.23 5.67
CA ASN A 314 9.43 -18.02 6.75
C ASN A 314 9.88 -16.55 6.77
N PRO A 315 9.70 -15.81 7.89
CA PRO A 315 10.17 -14.43 8.01
C PRO A 315 11.66 -14.25 7.68
N ALA A 316 12.51 -15.21 8.03
CA ALA A 316 13.96 -15.14 7.80
C ALA A 316 14.36 -15.15 6.31
N GLU A 317 13.48 -15.59 5.41
CA GLU A 317 13.68 -15.61 3.96
C GLU A 317 13.24 -14.30 3.29
N ARG A 318 12.50 -13.45 4.01
CA ARG A 318 12.06 -12.13 3.55
C ARG A 318 13.19 -11.11 3.65
N TYR A 319 12.92 -9.90 3.21
CA TYR A 319 13.72 -8.73 3.57
C TYR A 319 13.55 -8.45 5.08
N ALA A 320 14.61 -8.00 5.74
CA ALA A 320 14.57 -7.71 7.17
C ALA A 320 13.64 -6.53 7.51
N ASN A 321 13.48 -5.59 6.58
CA ASN A 321 12.63 -4.41 6.74
C ASN A 321 12.31 -3.78 5.37
N ALA A 322 11.43 -2.79 5.35
CA ALA A 322 11.04 -2.12 4.11
C ALA A 322 12.16 -1.30 3.45
N LYS A 323 13.23 -0.92 4.18
CA LYS A 323 14.39 -0.24 3.61
C LYS A 323 15.13 -1.16 2.63
N GLU A 324 15.30 -2.43 2.98
CA GLU A 324 15.91 -3.41 2.08
C GLU A 324 15.06 -3.66 0.83
N VAL A 325 13.71 -3.69 0.98
CA VAL A 325 12.79 -3.78 -0.16
C VAL A 325 12.96 -2.57 -1.08
N PHE A 326 12.99 -1.37 -0.50
CA PHE A 326 13.16 -0.12 -1.25
C PHE A 326 14.49 -0.09 -1.99
N ASP A 327 15.59 -0.46 -1.33
CA ASP A 327 16.92 -0.46 -1.93
C ASP A 327 17.04 -1.44 -3.10
N ASP A 328 16.44 -2.63 -2.97
CA ASP A 328 16.43 -3.62 -4.04
C ASP A 328 15.62 -3.15 -5.26
N ILE A 329 14.45 -2.55 -5.04
CA ILE A 329 13.66 -1.91 -6.11
C ILE A 329 14.47 -0.80 -6.80
N GLN A 330 15.10 0.11 -6.04
CA GLN A 330 15.88 1.21 -6.62
C GLN A 330 17.11 0.71 -7.39
N LYS A 331 17.78 -0.33 -6.88
CA LYS A 331 18.88 -0.98 -7.56
C LYS A 331 18.46 -1.46 -8.94
N HIS A 332 17.40 -2.26 -9.03
CA HIS A 332 16.90 -2.78 -10.32
C HIS A 332 16.41 -1.68 -11.27
N LYS A 333 15.78 -0.62 -10.74
CA LYS A 333 15.37 0.55 -11.56
C LYS A 333 16.57 1.33 -12.12
N SER A 334 17.72 1.30 -11.45
CA SER A 334 18.95 1.99 -11.87
C SER A 334 19.81 1.14 -12.81
N GLU A 335 19.64 -0.18 -12.80
CA GLU A 335 20.31 -1.08 -13.71
C GLU A 335 19.78 -0.83 -15.12
N LYS A 336 20.68 -0.46 -16.06
CA LYS A 336 20.31 -0.38 -17.48
C LYS A 336 19.84 -1.75 -17.94
N PRO A 337 18.75 -1.84 -18.75
CA PRO A 337 18.37 -3.10 -19.37
C PRO A 337 19.61 -3.75 -19.98
N SER A 338 19.84 -5.03 -19.68
CA SER A 338 20.98 -5.73 -20.26
C SER A 338 20.83 -5.69 -21.78
N THR A 339 21.92 -5.50 -22.52
CA THR A 339 21.95 -5.39 -23.99
C THR A 339 21.29 -6.57 -24.72
N ARG A 340 20.91 -7.64 -24.03
CA ARG A 340 20.07 -8.73 -24.52
C ARG A 340 18.60 -8.36 -24.64
N ASP A 341 18.06 -7.58 -23.70
CA ASP A 341 16.65 -7.18 -23.74
C ASP A 341 16.40 -6.08 -24.77
N ASP A 342 17.37 -5.17 -24.98
CA ASP A 342 17.30 -4.13 -26.02
C ASP A 342 17.26 -4.69 -27.43
N ASN A 343 18.02 -5.76 -27.71
CA ASN A 343 17.98 -6.43 -29.01
C ASN A 343 16.68 -7.23 -29.22
N SER A 344 16.11 -7.80 -28.17
CA SER A 344 14.80 -8.46 -28.23
C SER A 344 13.69 -7.45 -28.50
N LEU A 345 13.68 -6.33 -27.76
CA LEU A 345 12.74 -5.22 -27.95
C LEU A 345 12.86 -4.56 -29.33
N LEU A 346 14.07 -4.38 -29.83
CA LEU A 346 14.31 -3.87 -31.20
C LEU A 346 13.77 -4.83 -32.27
N ASN A 347 14.01 -6.14 -32.10
CA ASN A 347 13.47 -7.15 -33.01
C ASN A 347 11.94 -7.23 -32.94
N ASP A 348 11.34 -7.11 -31.78
CA ASP A 348 9.89 -7.10 -31.62
C ASP A 348 9.27 -5.81 -32.19
N LEU A 349 9.93 -4.65 -32.02
CA LEU A 349 9.53 -3.38 -32.65
C LEU A 349 9.60 -3.44 -34.19
N GLU A 350 10.63 -4.05 -34.75
CA GLU A 350 10.74 -4.25 -36.20
C GLU A 350 9.67 -5.24 -36.70
N ARG A 351 9.40 -6.30 -35.97
CA ARG A 351 8.34 -7.26 -36.29
C ARG A 351 6.96 -6.60 -36.27
N LEU A 352 6.64 -5.86 -35.23
CA LEU A 352 5.38 -5.10 -35.11
C LEU A 352 5.23 -4.05 -36.21
N LYS A 353 6.33 -3.40 -36.58
CA LYS A 353 6.33 -2.41 -37.67
C LYS A 353 6.04 -3.06 -39.04
N ASN A 354 6.61 -4.25 -39.29
CA ASN A 354 6.35 -5.02 -40.49
C ASN A 354 4.93 -5.58 -40.53
N ASP A 355 4.40 -6.06 -39.39
CA ASP A 355 3.01 -6.53 -39.29
C ASP A 355 2.02 -5.39 -39.50
N ASN A 356 2.26 -4.20 -38.94
CA ASN A 356 1.43 -3.02 -39.20
C ASN A 356 1.44 -2.57 -40.66
N GLN A 357 2.59 -2.62 -41.34
CA GLN A 357 2.67 -2.31 -42.77
C GLN A 357 1.90 -3.34 -43.60
N ARG A 358 1.98 -4.63 -43.28
CA ARG A 358 1.22 -5.68 -43.95
C ARG A 358 -0.29 -5.49 -43.74
N LEU A 359 -0.73 -5.24 -42.52
CA LEU A 359 -2.14 -4.99 -42.20
C LEU A 359 -2.68 -3.72 -42.88
N ALA A 360 -1.86 -2.68 -43.03
CA ALA A 360 -2.24 -1.47 -43.76
C ALA A 360 -2.46 -1.76 -45.26
N ALA A 361 -1.59 -2.57 -45.87
CA ALA A 361 -1.72 -2.97 -47.27
C ALA A 361 -2.95 -3.89 -47.49
N GLU A 362 -3.20 -4.85 -46.58
CA GLU A 362 -4.40 -5.71 -46.63
C GLU A 362 -5.70 -4.88 -46.48
N ASN A 363 -5.71 -3.89 -45.59
CA ASN A 363 -6.84 -2.97 -45.45
C ASN A 363 -7.08 -2.14 -46.73
N GLU A 364 -6.01 -1.64 -47.33
CA GLU A 364 -6.14 -0.89 -48.60
C GLU A 364 -6.69 -1.76 -49.74
N GLU A 365 -6.29 -3.03 -49.84
CA GLU A 365 -6.84 -3.98 -50.80
C GLU A 365 -8.31 -4.33 -50.50
N LEU A 366 -8.70 -4.47 -49.23
CA LEU A 366 -10.09 -4.66 -48.84
C LEU A 366 -10.97 -3.44 -49.19
N TYR A 367 -10.49 -2.22 -48.96
CA TYR A 367 -11.21 -1.01 -49.37
C TYR A 367 -11.44 -0.98 -50.88
N LYS A 368 -10.42 -1.28 -51.70
CA LYS A 368 -10.55 -1.36 -53.18
C LYS A 368 -11.55 -2.45 -53.61
N ARG A 369 -11.62 -3.58 -52.92
CA ARG A 369 -12.61 -4.63 -53.20
C ARG A 369 -14.03 -4.19 -52.86
N ILE A 370 -14.21 -3.47 -51.73
CA ILE A 370 -15.54 -2.91 -51.35
C ILE A 370 -16.01 -1.88 -52.36
N GLU A 371 -15.13 -0.98 -52.79
CA GLU A 371 -15.42 0.03 -53.80
C GLU A 371 -15.86 -0.60 -55.15
N ASN A 372 -15.08 -1.57 -55.66
CA ASN A 372 -15.40 -2.32 -56.86
C ASN A 372 -16.72 -3.10 -56.77
N THR A 373 -17.05 -3.63 -55.57
CA THR A 373 -18.31 -4.37 -55.36
C THR A 373 -19.50 -3.41 -55.30
N SER A 374 -19.30 -2.20 -54.76
CA SER A 374 -20.32 -1.15 -54.70
C SER A 374 -20.65 -0.64 -56.12
N ASP A 375 -19.63 -0.40 -56.96
CA ASP A 375 -19.81 0.02 -58.34
C ASP A 375 -20.50 -1.03 -59.22
N THR A 376 -20.21 -2.32 -58.96
CA THR A 376 -20.87 -3.43 -59.67
C THR A 376 -22.34 -3.54 -59.27
N ASN A 377 -22.69 -3.31 -57.99
CA ASN A 377 -24.07 -3.30 -57.52
C ASN A 377 -24.88 -2.09 -58.01
N MET A 378 -24.25 -0.91 -58.17
CA MET A 378 -24.88 0.26 -58.78
C MET A 378 -25.22 0.03 -60.28
N SER A 379 -24.28 -0.58 -61.01
CA SER A 379 -24.51 -0.86 -62.44
C SER A 379 -25.59 -1.93 -62.71
N LEU A 380 -25.81 -2.83 -61.78
CA LEU A 380 -26.88 -3.83 -61.82
C LEU A 380 -28.27 -3.24 -61.48
N ASN A 381 -28.34 -2.27 -60.59
CA ASN A 381 -29.61 -1.57 -60.26
C ASN A 381 -30.05 -0.59 -61.33
N ASP A 382 -29.17 -0.10 -62.20
CA ASP A 382 -29.50 0.76 -63.35
C ASP A 382 -29.99 -0.06 -64.57
N GLN A 383 -29.92 -1.38 -64.51
CA GLN A 383 -30.38 -2.30 -65.57
C GLN A 383 -31.75 -2.98 -65.28
N ILE A 384 -32.35 -2.70 -64.11
CA ILE A 384 -33.72 -3.15 -63.75
C ILE A 384 -34.67 -1.94 -63.78
#